data_bbf91eb6e41c87644d113c8962d62173
#
_entry.id   bbf91eb6e41c87644d113c8962d62173
#
_cell.length_a   1.000
_cell.length_b   1.000
_cell.length_c   1.000
_cell.angle_alpha   90.00
_cell.angle_beta   90.00
_cell.angle_gamma   90.00
#
_symmetry.space_group_name_H-M   'P 1'
#
loop_
_entity.id
_entity.type
_entity.pdbx_description
1 polymer ?
#
loop_
_entity_poly.entity_id
_entity_poly.type
_entity_poly.pdbx_seq_one_letter_code
_entity_poly.pdbx_strand_id
1 'polypeptide(L)'
;MIKIYRNNGMIEGILIGLQTALSFQNLMMVMIGCFAGTIIGMLPGLGPMTAIALMIPITYGFDPATGLILMAGVYYGAVFGGSTSSILINAPGVPGTVATSFDGYPMAQQGKAGKALAIAAYSSFAGGTISAIFLLIAAPSLSKVSLSFRSPDYFGLMILGLTAVAAFSSKGNFLKAMMMCVLGLMLASIGQDTLSDIPRFTFNTMNLSDGISFVLVVMATFAMSEALTIIIKGNDPSKAAKQISLTDLGSIKVSKEETKQMAVTIPRSSILGFIVGVLPGAGATIASFLAYGMERNFVKSEEKEKFGKGSVQGLSAPETANNAACSGSFVPLLTLGIPGSGTTAVMLGALLGFGIQPGPRLYETNPEIFWSVIMSMYIGMVVLLILNLPLIPYIARILAVPRTFLIPMILFFSVTGIYLMSFNNFDIFLMIGIAVVATILRLYDFPMPPLILAFVLGGLMEENLRRSLLISDGSWSFLWDRPLTVVIMMVIILIITWQFYSSFIRKKV
;
A
#
# COMPACT_ATOMS: atom_id res chain seq x y z
N MET A 1 3.52 -26.13 -24.87
CA MET A 1 3.04 -24.75 -24.68
C MET A 1 4.13 -23.72 -24.39
N ILE A 2 5.29 -24.05 -23.86
CA ILE A 2 6.37 -23.10 -23.46
C ILE A 2 7.13 -22.44 -24.64
N LYS A 3 7.00 -22.91 -25.85
CA LYS A 3 7.81 -22.44 -27.00
C LYS A 3 7.23 -21.24 -27.79
N ILE A 4 5.98 -20.82 -27.55
CA ILE A 4 5.29 -19.78 -28.32
C ILE A 4 5.51 -18.36 -27.75
N TYR A 5 5.89 -18.24 -26.47
CA TYR A 5 6.02 -16.96 -25.75
C TYR A 5 7.19 -16.04 -26.17
N ARG A 6 8.01 -16.44 -27.14
CA ARG A 6 9.29 -15.75 -27.41
C ARG A 6 9.22 -14.55 -28.36
N ASN A 7 8.16 -14.33 -29.12
CA ASN A 7 8.12 -13.29 -30.16
C ASN A 7 6.97 -12.27 -30.14
N ASN A 8 5.86 -12.48 -29.35
CA ASN A 8 4.74 -11.52 -29.28
C ASN A 8 4.40 -11.09 -27.82
N GLY A 9 5.34 -11.12 -26.94
CA GLY A 9 5.18 -11.18 -25.48
C GLY A 9 4.25 -10.16 -24.82
N MET A 10 4.16 -8.91 -25.28
CA MET A 10 3.35 -7.88 -24.60
C MET A 10 1.88 -7.94 -25.01
N ILE A 11 1.58 -8.06 -26.30
CA ILE A 11 0.19 -8.09 -26.78
C ILE A 11 -0.52 -9.35 -26.32
N GLU A 12 0.15 -10.49 -26.40
CA GLU A 12 -0.37 -11.79 -25.93
C GLU A 12 -0.61 -11.76 -24.43
N GLY A 13 0.32 -11.20 -23.65
CA GLY A 13 0.16 -10.99 -22.21
C GLY A 13 -1.03 -10.10 -21.85
N ILE A 14 -1.22 -9.00 -22.56
CA ILE A 14 -2.39 -8.11 -22.38
C ILE A 14 -3.68 -8.89 -22.66
N LEU A 15 -3.73 -9.71 -23.72
CA LEU A 15 -4.90 -10.50 -24.05
C LEU A 15 -5.22 -11.54 -22.97
N ILE A 16 -4.20 -12.25 -22.47
CA ILE A 16 -4.35 -13.19 -21.33
C ILE A 16 -4.86 -12.45 -20.11
N GLY A 17 -4.23 -11.32 -19.75
CA GLY A 17 -4.63 -10.51 -18.63
C GLY A 17 -6.06 -10.02 -18.71
N LEU A 18 -6.49 -9.55 -19.91
CA LEU A 18 -7.87 -9.12 -20.15
C LEU A 18 -8.84 -10.29 -20.06
N GLN A 19 -8.52 -11.44 -20.64
CA GLN A 19 -9.37 -12.62 -20.60
C GLN A 19 -9.59 -13.08 -19.16
N THR A 20 -8.53 -13.12 -18.36
CA THR A 20 -8.61 -13.48 -16.93
C THR A 20 -9.35 -12.42 -16.14
N ALA A 21 -9.02 -11.13 -16.28
CA ALA A 21 -9.63 -10.05 -15.50
C ALA A 21 -11.12 -9.83 -15.85
N LEU A 22 -11.54 -10.12 -17.08
CA LEU A 22 -12.95 -10.02 -17.54
C LEU A 22 -13.74 -11.30 -17.29
N SER A 23 -13.16 -12.37 -16.76
CA SER A 23 -13.94 -13.52 -16.34
C SER A 23 -14.97 -13.09 -15.29
N PHE A 24 -16.14 -13.75 -15.28
CA PHE A 24 -17.23 -13.37 -14.37
C PHE A 24 -16.79 -13.33 -12.90
N GLN A 25 -16.02 -14.32 -12.47
CA GLN A 25 -15.48 -14.41 -11.11
C GLN A 25 -14.55 -13.22 -10.79
N ASN A 26 -13.59 -12.92 -11.67
CA ASN A 26 -12.62 -11.83 -11.44
C ASN A 26 -13.26 -10.45 -11.54
N LEU A 27 -14.24 -10.27 -12.43
CA LEU A 27 -15.03 -9.05 -12.51
C LEU A 27 -15.79 -8.79 -11.20
N MET A 28 -16.42 -9.84 -10.65
CA MET A 28 -17.06 -9.76 -9.32
C MET A 28 -16.06 -9.43 -8.22
N MET A 29 -14.84 -10.00 -8.27
CA MET A 29 -13.80 -9.72 -7.26
C MET A 29 -13.24 -8.29 -7.37
N VAL A 30 -13.10 -7.74 -8.58
CA VAL A 30 -12.79 -6.31 -8.75
C VAL A 30 -13.88 -5.45 -8.10
N MET A 31 -15.16 -5.74 -8.37
CA MET A 31 -16.28 -4.98 -7.81
C MET A 31 -16.32 -5.06 -6.29
N ILE A 32 -16.23 -6.26 -5.73
CA ILE A 32 -16.21 -6.49 -4.27
C ILE A 32 -15.01 -5.79 -3.64
N GLY A 33 -13.82 -5.94 -4.24
CA GLY A 33 -12.60 -5.30 -3.74
C GLY A 33 -12.70 -3.78 -3.72
N CYS A 34 -13.13 -3.18 -4.83
CA CYS A 34 -13.34 -1.74 -4.93
C CYS A 34 -14.38 -1.24 -3.93
N PHE A 35 -15.49 -1.93 -3.77
CA PHE A 35 -16.55 -1.55 -2.83
C PHE A 35 -16.10 -1.69 -1.38
N ALA A 36 -15.57 -2.85 -0.98
CA ALA A 36 -15.07 -3.10 0.38
C ALA A 36 -13.92 -2.13 0.72
N GLY A 37 -12.98 -1.94 -0.21
CA GLY A 37 -11.91 -0.98 -0.06
C GLY A 37 -12.42 0.43 0.15
N THR A 38 -13.37 0.90 -0.68
CA THR A 38 -13.97 2.24 -0.55
C THR A 38 -14.62 2.43 0.82
N ILE A 39 -15.38 1.45 1.29
CA ILE A 39 -16.03 1.52 2.61
C ILE A 39 -14.98 1.58 3.73
N ILE A 40 -14.04 0.64 3.77
CA ILE A 40 -13.05 0.56 4.84
C ILE A 40 -12.12 1.78 4.80
N GLY A 41 -11.75 2.23 3.60
CA GLY A 41 -10.90 3.40 3.39
C GLY A 41 -11.54 4.72 3.81
N MET A 42 -12.88 4.84 3.78
CA MET A 42 -13.59 5.99 4.31
C MET A 42 -13.53 6.07 5.84
N LEU A 43 -13.29 4.95 6.51
CA LEU A 43 -13.30 4.92 7.97
C LEU A 43 -11.96 5.40 8.51
N PRO A 44 -11.92 6.55 9.23
CA PRO A 44 -10.67 7.12 9.73
C PRO A 44 -9.92 6.13 10.64
N GLY A 45 -8.64 5.92 10.32
CA GLY A 45 -7.74 5.07 11.09
C GLY A 45 -7.55 3.66 10.55
N LEU A 46 -8.45 3.12 9.70
CA LEU A 46 -8.31 1.74 9.22
C LEU A 46 -7.30 1.61 8.07
N GLY A 47 -7.39 2.45 7.06
CA GLY A 47 -6.43 2.47 5.94
C GLY A 47 -6.42 1.21 5.04
N PRO A 48 -5.63 1.25 3.94
CA PRO A 48 -5.62 0.17 2.94
C PRO A 48 -4.96 -1.12 3.45
N MET A 49 -3.98 -1.03 4.35
CA MET A 49 -3.33 -2.21 4.93
C MET A 49 -4.30 -3.04 5.75
N THR A 50 -5.10 -2.40 6.61
CA THR A 50 -6.15 -3.06 7.38
C THR A 50 -7.24 -3.64 6.47
N ALA A 51 -7.62 -2.90 5.42
CA ALA A 51 -8.61 -3.36 4.46
C ALA A 51 -8.16 -4.64 3.75
N ILE A 52 -6.92 -4.69 3.27
CA ILE A 52 -6.36 -5.89 2.64
C ILE A 52 -6.23 -7.02 3.66
N ALA A 53 -5.70 -6.72 4.87
CA ALA A 53 -5.54 -7.72 5.92
C ALA A 53 -6.85 -8.47 6.19
N LEU A 54 -7.96 -7.75 6.34
CA LEU A 54 -9.29 -8.34 6.55
C LEU A 54 -9.78 -9.19 5.37
N MET A 55 -9.30 -8.92 4.15
CA MET A 55 -9.70 -9.66 2.94
C MET A 55 -8.80 -10.87 2.66
N ILE A 56 -7.57 -10.91 3.17
CA ILE A 56 -6.63 -12.01 2.90
C ILE A 56 -7.22 -13.40 3.21
N PRO A 57 -7.87 -13.64 4.37
CA PRO A 57 -8.44 -14.97 4.64
C PRO A 57 -9.45 -15.43 3.57
N ILE A 58 -10.18 -14.47 2.98
CA ILE A 58 -11.14 -14.76 1.91
C ILE A 58 -10.40 -15.14 0.63
N THR A 59 -9.24 -14.52 0.36
CA THR A 59 -8.47 -14.76 -0.87
C THR A 59 -7.94 -16.18 -0.97
N TYR A 60 -7.68 -16.87 0.15
CA TYR A 60 -7.20 -18.25 0.14
C TYR A 60 -8.25 -19.28 -0.35
N GLY A 61 -9.51 -18.89 -0.46
CA GLY A 61 -10.57 -19.69 -1.09
C GLY A 61 -10.55 -19.66 -2.62
N PHE A 62 -9.66 -18.87 -3.24
CA PHE A 62 -9.60 -18.64 -4.68
C PHE A 62 -8.19 -18.90 -5.23
N ASP A 63 -8.07 -18.92 -6.54
CA ASP A 63 -6.76 -18.97 -7.19
C ASP A 63 -5.96 -17.66 -6.94
N PRO A 64 -4.61 -17.72 -7.04
CA PRO A 64 -3.76 -16.55 -6.72
C PRO A 64 -4.03 -15.31 -7.56
N ALA A 65 -4.43 -15.45 -8.83
CA ALA A 65 -4.74 -14.31 -9.69
C ALA A 65 -6.00 -13.60 -9.20
N THR A 66 -7.04 -14.36 -8.89
CA THR A 66 -8.30 -13.87 -8.32
C THR A 66 -8.08 -13.19 -6.96
N GLY A 67 -7.28 -13.79 -6.09
CA GLY A 67 -6.91 -13.22 -4.80
C GLY A 67 -6.18 -11.87 -4.94
N LEU A 68 -5.22 -11.79 -5.86
CA LEU A 68 -4.45 -10.56 -6.10
C LEU A 68 -5.33 -9.47 -6.74
N ILE A 69 -6.23 -9.82 -7.64
CA ILE A 69 -7.22 -8.91 -8.24
C ILE A 69 -8.13 -8.30 -7.16
N LEU A 70 -8.64 -9.12 -6.24
CA LEU A 70 -9.43 -8.65 -5.10
C LEU A 70 -8.64 -7.65 -4.26
N MET A 71 -7.41 -8.00 -3.86
CA MET A 71 -6.55 -7.15 -3.04
C MET A 71 -6.18 -5.82 -3.75
N ALA A 72 -5.93 -5.85 -5.05
CA ALA A 72 -5.68 -4.64 -5.84
C ALA A 72 -6.91 -3.73 -5.84
N GLY A 73 -8.11 -4.29 -6.05
CA GLY A 73 -9.37 -3.54 -5.95
C GLY A 73 -9.57 -2.91 -4.56
N VAL A 74 -9.28 -3.64 -3.49
CA VAL A 74 -9.32 -3.13 -2.10
C VAL A 74 -8.32 -1.99 -1.90
N TYR A 75 -7.11 -2.09 -2.43
CA TYR A 75 -6.09 -1.04 -2.31
C TYR A 75 -6.56 0.26 -2.93
N TYR A 76 -6.96 0.23 -4.19
CA TYR A 76 -7.47 1.41 -4.89
C TYR A 76 -8.74 1.93 -4.25
N GLY A 77 -9.67 1.05 -3.91
CA GLY A 77 -10.90 1.41 -3.21
C GLY A 77 -10.64 2.17 -1.91
N ALA A 78 -9.70 1.70 -1.11
CA ALA A 78 -9.36 2.34 0.16
C ALA A 78 -8.80 3.75 -0.03
N VAL A 79 -8.02 3.99 -1.07
CA VAL A 79 -7.50 5.33 -1.37
C VAL A 79 -8.61 6.27 -1.81
N PHE A 80 -9.49 5.84 -2.72
CA PHE A 80 -10.68 6.62 -3.12
C PHE A 80 -11.60 6.92 -1.93
N GLY A 81 -11.89 5.92 -1.10
CA GLY A 81 -12.72 6.10 0.10
C GLY A 81 -12.10 7.09 1.10
N GLY A 82 -10.79 7.02 1.29
CA GLY A 82 -10.05 7.92 2.16
C GLY A 82 -10.16 9.39 1.75
N SER A 83 -10.27 9.68 0.46
CA SER A 83 -10.51 11.02 -0.06
C SER A 83 -11.88 11.55 0.35
N THR A 84 -12.89 10.70 0.35
CA THR A 84 -14.25 11.07 0.75
C THR A 84 -14.30 11.55 2.20
N SER A 85 -13.69 10.83 3.14
CA SER A 85 -13.65 11.25 4.55
C SER A 85 -12.76 12.48 4.77
N SER A 86 -11.67 12.61 4.01
CA SER A 86 -10.80 13.80 4.04
C SER A 86 -11.56 15.06 3.65
N ILE A 87 -12.41 14.99 2.63
CA ILE A 87 -13.19 16.10 2.11
C ILE A 87 -14.39 16.42 3.00
N LEU A 88 -15.16 15.40 3.43
CA LEU A 88 -16.43 15.62 4.12
C LEU A 88 -16.29 15.91 5.62
N ILE A 89 -15.34 15.28 6.29
CA ILE A 89 -15.24 15.37 7.76
C ILE A 89 -13.84 15.77 8.25
N ASN A 90 -12.93 16.17 7.36
CA ASN A 90 -11.53 16.53 7.69
C ASN A 90 -10.80 15.45 8.51
N ALA A 91 -11.17 14.21 8.30
CA ALA A 91 -10.58 13.05 8.97
C ALA A 91 -10.09 12.06 7.91
N PRO A 92 -8.83 12.19 7.47
CA PRO A 92 -8.29 11.35 6.41
C PRO A 92 -8.42 9.86 6.76
N GLY A 93 -9.08 9.10 5.88
CA GLY A 93 -9.20 7.66 6.03
C GLY A 93 -7.88 6.94 5.79
N VAL A 94 -7.04 7.50 4.92
CA VAL A 94 -5.71 6.99 4.61
C VAL A 94 -4.67 8.11 4.67
N PRO A 95 -3.40 7.82 5.04
CA PRO A 95 -2.37 8.86 5.13
C PRO A 95 -2.12 9.61 3.81
N GLY A 96 -2.32 8.94 2.67
CA GLY A 96 -2.16 9.54 1.35
C GLY A 96 -3.17 10.64 1.02
N THR A 97 -4.29 10.72 1.73
CA THR A 97 -5.35 11.71 1.50
C THR A 97 -5.33 12.87 2.51
N VAL A 98 -4.29 12.98 3.33
CA VAL A 98 -4.13 14.13 4.25
C VAL A 98 -4.00 15.43 3.47
N ALA A 99 -3.20 15.46 2.40
CA ALA A 99 -3.05 16.66 1.58
C ALA A 99 -4.37 17.06 0.85
N THR A 100 -5.23 16.09 0.55
CA THR A 100 -6.56 16.28 -0.02
C THR A 100 -7.45 17.15 0.88
N SER A 101 -7.34 16.98 2.21
CA SER A 101 -8.15 17.75 3.16
C SER A 101 -7.81 19.24 3.16
N PHE A 102 -6.61 19.64 2.72
CA PHE A 102 -6.18 21.04 2.76
C PHE A 102 -7.05 21.95 1.89
N ASP A 103 -7.51 21.46 0.76
CA ASP A 103 -8.41 22.20 -0.14
C ASP A 103 -9.79 21.57 -0.25
N GLY A 104 -9.89 20.25 -0.15
CA GLY A 104 -11.16 19.53 -0.25
C GLY A 104 -12.15 19.87 0.87
N TYR A 105 -11.67 19.90 2.12
CA TYR A 105 -12.52 20.24 3.26
C TYR A 105 -12.98 21.71 3.26
N PRO A 106 -12.12 22.72 3.00
CA PRO A 106 -12.59 24.09 2.79
C PRO A 106 -13.63 24.23 1.67
N MET A 107 -13.50 23.51 0.55
CA MET A 107 -14.53 23.48 -0.49
C MET A 107 -15.86 22.93 0.05
N ALA A 108 -15.80 21.87 0.82
CA ALA A 108 -17.00 21.27 1.42
C ALA A 108 -17.68 22.22 2.42
N GLN A 109 -16.89 22.93 3.24
CA GLN A 109 -17.41 23.96 4.16
C GLN A 109 -18.07 25.14 3.43
N GLN A 110 -17.66 25.43 2.18
CA GLN A 110 -18.28 26.44 1.31
C GLN A 110 -19.55 25.94 0.60
N GLY A 111 -20.09 24.77 0.97
CA GLY A 111 -21.27 24.18 0.32
C GLY A 111 -20.98 23.53 -1.04
N LYS A 112 -19.70 23.29 -1.36
CA LYS A 112 -19.25 22.70 -2.64
C LYS A 112 -18.74 21.26 -2.42
N ALA A 113 -19.31 20.52 -1.49
CA ALA A 113 -18.85 19.17 -1.14
C ALA A 113 -18.94 18.20 -2.33
N GLY A 114 -20.07 18.19 -3.04
CA GLY A 114 -20.23 17.35 -4.24
C GLY A 114 -19.24 17.67 -5.34
N LYS A 115 -18.94 18.97 -5.54
CA LYS A 115 -17.93 19.40 -6.50
C LYS A 115 -16.52 18.93 -6.10
N ALA A 116 -16.16 19.06 -4.83
CA ALA A 116 -14.87 18.60 -4.32
C ALA A 116 -14.70 17.09 -4.50
N LEU A 117 -15.75 16.31 -4.19
CA LEU A 117 -15.77 14.86 -4.42
C LEU A 117 -15.65 14.51 -5.91
N ALA A 118 -16.29 15.27 -6.80
CA ALA A 118 -16.18 15.06 -8.25
C ALA A 118 -14.75 15.35 -8.76
N ILE A 119 -14.12 16.46 -8.32
CA ILE A 119 -12.73 16.78 -8.66
C ILE A 119 -11.80 15.66 -8.18
N ALA A 120 -11.97 15.19 -6.93
CA ALA A 120 -11.19 14.10 -6.38
C ALA A 120 -11.37 12.82 -7.19
N ALA A 121 -12.62 12.41 -7.49
CA ALA A 121 -12.90 11.20 -8.25
C ALA A 121 -12.31 11.23 -9.66
N TYR A 122 -12.45 12.33 -10.40
CA TYR A 122 -11.85 12.48 -11.75
C TYR A 122 -10.33 12.49 -11.69
N SER A 123 -9.73 13.17 -10.72
CA SER A 123 -8.28 13.26 -10.54
C SER A 123 -7.68 11.90 -10.20
N SER A 124 -8.32 11.16 -9.30
CA SER A 124 -7.92 9.82 -8.88
C SER A 124 -8.06 8.81 -10.02
N PHE A 125 -9.19 8.85 -10.76
CA PHE A 125 -9.40 8.02 -11.94
C PHE A 125 -8.33 8.26 -13.01
N ALA A 126 -8.08 9.53 -13.34
CA ALA A 126 -7.10 9.89 -14.36
C ALA A 126 -5.67 9.54 -13.91
N GLY A 127 -5.31 9.86 -12.66
CA GLY A 127 -4.00 9.54 -12.07
C GLY A 127 -3.72 8.04 -12.06
N GLY A 128 -4.66 7.25 -11.57
CA GLY A 128 -4.56 5.79 -11.54
C GLY A 128 -4.48 5.18 -12.94
N THR A 129 -5.29 5.65 -13.88
CA THR A 129 -5.29 5.15 -15.27
C THR A 129 -3.99 5.49 -16.01
N ILE A 130 -3.52 6.74 -15.94
CA ILE A 130 -2.25 7.16 -16.57
C ILE A 130 -1.08 6.36 -15.97
N SER A 131 -1.07 6.18 -14.66
CA SER A 131 -0.04 5.43 -13.98
C SER A 131 -0.11 3.92 -14.30
N ALA A 132 -1.29 3.36 -14.49
CA ALA A 132 -1.45 1.99 -14.97
C ALA A 132 -0.89 1.80 -16.39
N ILE A 133 -0.97 2.81 -17.26
CA ILE A 133 -0.30 2.80 -18.58
C ILE A 133 1.23 2.79 -18.39
N PHE A 134 1.76 3.61 -17.49
CA PHE A 134 3.19 3.59 -17.18
C PHE A 134 3.62 2.24 -16.60
N LEU A 135 2.82 1.63 -15.71
CA LEU A 135 3.05 0.30 -15.19
C LEU A 135 3.08 -0.76 -16.30
N LEU A 136 2.11 -0.71 -17.22
CA LEU A 136 2.01 -1.61 -18.36
C LEU A 136 3.28 -1.61 -19.22
N ILE A 137 3.90 -0.44 -19.39
CA ILE A 137 5.12 -0.26 -20.20
C ILE A 137 6.37 -0.58 -19.39
N ALA A 138 6.42 -0.11 -18.15
CA ALA A 138 7.62 -0.21 -17.31
C ALA A 138 7.84 -1.62 -16.76
N ALA A 139 6.78 -2.32 -16.32
CA ALA A 139 6.92 -3.60 -15.63
C ALA A 139 7.57 -4.69 -16.49
N PRO A 140 7.19 -4.94 -17.75
CA PRO A 140 7.85 -5.95 -18.59
C PRO A 140 9.31 -5.58 -18.89
N SER A 141 9.59 -4.29 -19.08
CA SER A 141 10.95 -3.81 -19.35
C SER A 141 11.85 -3.98 -18.13
N LEU A 142 11.36 -3.63 -16.96
CA LEU A 142 12.11 -3.77 -15.71
C LEU A 142 12.28 -5.24 -15.31
N SER A 143 11.29 -6.11 -15.56
CA SER A 143 11.43 -7.57 -15.35
C SER A 143 12.60 -8.14 -16.14
N LYS A 144 12.82 -7.74 -17.39
CA LYS A 144 13.95 -8.17 -18.19
C LYS A 144 15.30 -7.71 -17.62
N VAL A 145 15.37 -6.47 -17.15
CA VAL A 145 16.57 -5.92 -16.51
C VAL A 145 16.85 -6.66 -15.19
N SER A 146 15.83 -6.95 -14.42
CA SER A 146 15.96 -7.61 -13.11
C SER A 146 16.42 -9.08 -13.21
N LEU A 147 16.29 -9.73 -14.36
CA LEU A 147 16.88 -11.05 -14.61
C LEU A 147 18.42 -11.06 -14.54
N SER A 148 19.07 -9.91 -14.67
CA SER A 148 20.53 -9.77 -14.50
C SER A 148 20.96 -9.73 -13.03
N PHE A 149 20.03 -9.59 -12.09
CA PHE A 149 20.30 -9.47 -10.66
C PHE A 149 20.68 -10.84 -10.09
N ARG A 150 21.63 -10.84 -9.15
CA ARG A 150 22.10 -12.02 -8.42
C ARG A 150 21.83 -11.87 -6.92
N SER A 151 22.07 -12.91 -6.15
CA SER A 151 21.81 -12.92 -4.71
C SER A 151 22.38 -11.71 -3.93
N PRO A 152 23.64 -11.22 -4.20
CA PRO A 152 24.12 -10.00 -3.56
C PRO A 152 23.27 -8.77 -3.86
N ASP A 153 22.79 -8.63 -5.11
CA ASP A 153 21.97 -7.49 -5.53
C ASP A 153 20.61 -7.53 -4.85
N TYR A 154 19.99 -8.74 -4.76
CA TYR A 154 18.71 -8.92 -4.04
C TYR A 154 18.86 -8.66 -2.54
N PHE A 155 19.93 -9.14 -1.91
CA PHE A 155 20.21 -8.83 -0.51
C PHE A 155 20.32 -7.33 -0.29
N GLY A 156 21.09 -6.63 -1.12
CA GLY A 156 21.18 -5.16 -1.09
C GLY A 156 19.84 -4.46 -1.28
N LEU A 157 19.02 -4.91 -2.26
CA LEU A 157 17.70 -4.35 -2.51
C LEU A 157 16.73 -4.54 -1.33
N MET A 158 16.79 -5.66 -0.63
CA MET A 158 15.97 -5.90 0.56
C MET A 158 16.36 -4.96 1.71
N ILE A 159 17.66 -4.77 1.95
CA ILE A 159 18.15 -3.77 2.91
C ILE A 159 17.73 -2.36 2.49
N LEU A 160 17.83 -2.03 1.20
CA LEU A 160 17.37 -0.75 0.66
C LEU A 160 15.88 -0.54 0.93
N GLY A 161 15.05 -1.55 0.67
CA GLY A 161 13.61 -1.52 0.93
C GLY A 161 13.30 -1.28 2.40
N LEU A 162 13.94 -2.02 3.32
CA LEU A 162 13.78 -1.84 4.77
C LEU A 162 14.22 -0.44 5.22
N THR A 163 15.37 0.02 4.75
CA THR A 163 15.91 1.33 5.10
C THR A 163 15.03 2.45 4.57
N ALA A 164 14.54 2.33 3.35
CA ALA A 164 13.64 3.31 2.74
C ALA A 164 12.28 3.37 3.46
N VAL A 165 11.66 2.22 3.75
CA VAL A 165 10.41 2.18 4.52
C VAL A 165 10.61 2.77 5.92
N ALA A 166 11.71 2.47 6.59
CA ALA A 166 12.03 3.06 7.88
C ALA A 166 12.20 4.58 7.77
N ALA A 167 12.90 5.06 6.73
CA ALA A 167 13.15 6.48 6.51
C ALA A 167 11.86 7.27 6.22
N PHE A 168 10.94 6.69 5.45
CA PHE A 168 9.71 7.36 5.03
C PHE A 168 8.51 7.12 5.96
N SER A 169 8.51 6.03 6.76
CA SER A 169 7.40 5.69 7.66
C SER A 169 7.25 6.61 8.85
N SER A 170 8.30 7.29 9.28
CA SER A 170 8.31 8.01 10.56
C SER A 170 8.62 9.49 10.38
N LYS A 171 7.63 10.34 10.62
CA LYS A 171 7.86 11.78 10.77
C LYS A 171 8.83 12.06 11.95
N GLY A 172 10.14 11.94 11.72
CA GLY A 172 11.18 12.24 12.69
C GLY A 172 11.57 11.13 13.67
N ASN A 173 11.05 9.89 13.56
CA ASN A 173 11.35 8.76 14.42
C ASN A 173 11.97 7.57 13.67
N PHE A 174 13.00 7.84 12.86
CA PHE A 174 13.72 6.80 12.11
C PHE A 174 14.18 5.64 13.01
N LEU A 175 14.64 5.93 14.23
CA LEU A 175 15.07 4.91 15.17
C LEU A 175 13.93 3.96 15.56
N LYS A 176 12.73 4.48 15.84
CA LYS A 176 11.57 3.62 16.13
C LYS A 176 11.21 2.72 14.94
N ALA A 177 11.30 3.24 13.72
CA ALA A 177 11.06 2.46 12.52
C ALA A 177 12.10 1.36 12.33
N MET A 178 13.39 1.66 12.58
CA MET A 178 14.46 0.64 12.56
C MET A 178 14.26 -0.43 13.64
N MET A 179 13.83 -0.05 14.85
CA MET A 179 13.47 -1.03 15.90
C MET A 179 12.33 -1.96 15.43
N MET A 180 11.33 -1.42 14.73
CA MET A 180 10.25 -2.22 14.16
C MET A 180 10.73 -3.16 13.06
N CYS A 181 11.71 -2.75 12.23
CA CYS A 181 12.36 -3.66 11.29
C CYS A 181 13.05 -4.81 12.01
N VAL A 182 13.81 -4.52 13.06
CA VAL A 182 14.49 -5.56 13.84
C VAL A 182 13.48 -6.53 14.46
N LEU A 183 12.41 -6.03 15.06
CA LEU A 183 11.33 -6.88 15.60
C LEU A 183 10.69 -7.75 14.50
N GLY A 184 10.46 -7.21 13.31
CA GLY A 184 9.94 -7.98 12.18
C GLY A 184 10.89 -9.11 11.75
N LEU A 185 12.19 -8.84 11.67
CA LEU A 185 13.21 -9.86 11.36
C LEU A 185 13.30 -10.93 12.47
N MET A 186 13.17 -10.53 13.73
CA MET A 186 13.14 -11.48 14.85
C MET A 186 11.93 -12.41 14.76
N LEU A 187 10.75 -11.88 14.48
CA LEU A 187 9.54 -12.69 14.27
C LEU A 187 9.70 -13.64 13.07
N ALA A 188 10.32 -13.17 11.97
CA ALA A 188 10.57 -13.98 10.78
C ALA A 188 11.59 -15.12 11.02
N SER A 189 12.42 -15.02 12.06
CA SER A 189 13.41 -16.05 12.40
C SER A 189 12.84 -17.21 13.24
N ILE A 190 11.58 -17.11 13.67
CA ILE A 190 10.90 -18.18 14.43
C ILE A 190 10.51 -19.29 13.45
N GLY A 191 10.78 -20.55 13.80
CA GLY A 191 10.45 -21.73 13.00
C GLY A 191 11.66 -22.63 12.76
N GLN A 192 11.56 -23.51 11.77
CA GLN A 192 12.68 -24.34 11.36
C GLN A 192 13.58 -23.60 10.37
N ASP A 193 14.88 -23.76 10.53
CA ASP A 193 15.85 -23.27 9.56
C ASP A 193 15.73 -24.05 8.25
N THR A 194 15.52 -23.35 7.14
CA THR A 194 15.26 -23.96 5.82
C THR A 194 16.43 -24.76 5.23
N LEU A 195 17.65 -24.60 5.76
CA LEU A 195 18.85 -25.30 5.27
C LEU A 195 19.32 -26.42 6.20
N SER A 196 19.14 -26.24 7.51
CA SER A 196 19.66 -27.18 8.53
C SER A 196 18.55 -27.96 9.26
N ASP A 197 17.29 -27.63 9.03
CA ASP A 197 16.12 -28.16 9.73
C ASP A 197 16.18 -28.01 11.27
N ILE A 198 17.07 -27.13 11.77
CA ILE A 198 17.21 -26.88 13.21
C ILE A 198 16.11 -25.91 13.65
N PRO A 199 15.32 -26.27 14.71
CA PRO A 199 14.29 -25.37 15.22
C PRO A 199 14.91 -24.13 15.89
N ARG A 200 14.42 -22.94 15.52
CA ARG A 200 14.82 -21.65 16.05
C ARG A 200 13.65 -20.99 16.78
N PHE A 201 13.84 -20.67 18.04
CA PHE A 201 12.85 -19.95 18.87
C PHE A 201 11.45 -20.59 18.87
N THR A 202 11.37 -21.92 18.70
CA THR A 202 10.10 -22.66 18.71
C THR A 202 9.61 -22.99 20.12
N PHE A 203 10.46 -22.79 21.15
CA PHE A 203 10.17 -23.09 22.56
C PHE A 203 9.66 -24.52 22.78
N ASN A 204 10.14 -25.47 21.97
CA ASN A 204 9.70 -26.86 21.92
C ASN A 204 8.19 -27.04 21.63
N THR A 205 7.56 -26.08 20.99
CA THR A 205 6.14 -26.12 20.62
C THR A 205 6.01 -26.47 19.15
N MET A 206 5.31 -27.57 18.83
CA MET A 206 5.05 -27.95 17.42
C MET A 206 4.30 -26.88 16.64
N ASN A 207 3.46 -26.10 17.30
CA ASN A 207 2.71 -25.01 16.67
C ASN A 207 3.60 -23.90 16.09
N LEU A 208 4.85 -23.78 16.52
CA LEU A 208 5.82 -22.80 16.01
C LEU A 208 6.88 -23.42 15.09
N SER A 209 6.81 -24.73 14.79
CA SER A 209 7.78 -25.39 13.92
C SER A 209 7.77 -24.81 12.50
N ASP A 210 6.60 -24.51 11.97
CA ASP A 210 6.44 -23.90 10.65
C ASP A 210 6.57 -22.36 10.67
N GLY A 211 6.99 -21.80 11.81
CA GLY A 211 7.08 -20.36 12.01
C GLY A 211 5.72 -19.73 12.32
N ILE A 212 5.68 -18.40 12.27
CA ILE A 212 4.43 -17.63 12.46
C ILE A 212 3.83 -17.32 11.10
N SER A 213 2.54 -17.61 10.93
CA SER A 213 1.82 -17.29 9.70
C SER A 213 1.86 -15.77 9.42
N PHE A 214 2.18 -15.41 8.18
CA PHE A 214 2.16 -14.01 7.72
C PHE A 214 0.80 -13.35 7.98
N VAL A 215 -0.29 -14.04 7.66
CA VAL A 215 -1.64 -13.51 7.83
C VAL A 215 -1.95 -13.22 9.29
N LEU A 216 -1.50 -14.08 10.20
CA LEU A 216 -1.63 -13.88 11.65
C LEU A 216 -0.97 -12.57 12.08
N VAL A 217 0.30 -12.34 11.67
CA VAL A 217 1.03 -11.12 12.05
C VAL A 217 0.36 -9.87 11.48
N VAL A 218 -0.11 -9.91 10.23
CA VAL A 218 -0.80 -8.78 9.60
C VAL A 218 -2.14 -8.49 10.28
N MET A 219 -2.95 -9.52 10.54
CA MET A 219 -4.24 -9.38 11.23
C MET A 219 -4.05 -8.81 12.65
N ALA A 220 -3.05 -9.30 13.38
CA ALA A 220 -2.71 -8.81 14.72
C ALA A 220 -2.29 -7.33 14.69
N THR A 221 -1.37 -6.97 13.77
CA THR A 221 -0.74 -5.64 13.76
C THR A 221 -1.55 -4.56 13.09
N PHE A 222 -2.44 -4.88 12.13
CA PHE A 222 -3.26 -3.87 11.44
C PHE A 222 -4.74 -3.95 11.83
N ALA A 223 -5.38 -5.11 11.76
CA ALA A 223 -6.81 -5.18 12.05
C ALA A 223 -7.09 -5.11 13.56
N MET A 224 -6.60 -6.07 14.32
CA MET A 224 -6.92 -6.19 15.74
C MET A 224 -6.29 -5.06 16.58
N SER A 225 -5.01 -4.74 16.37
CA SER A 225 -4.34 -3.68 17.14
C SER A 225 -4.96 -2.30 16.86
N GLU A 226 -5.42 -2.05 15.64
CA GLU A 226 -6.12 -0.80 15.29
C GLU A 226 -7.45 -0.71 16.04
N ALA A 227 -8.25 -1.79 16.02
CA ALA A 227 -9.51 -1.87 16.75
C ALA A 227 -9.30 -1.62 18.26
N LEU A 228 -8.31 -2.26 18.87
CA LEU A 228 -7.95 -2.06 20.28
C LEU A 228 -7.47 -0.62 20.56
N THR A 229 -6.68 -0.03 19.65
CA THR A 229 -6.23 1.36 19.77
C THR A 229 -7.41 2.34 19.75
N ILE A 230 -8.40 2.10 18.89
CA ILE A 230 -9.62 2.92 18.82
C ILE A 230 -10.42 2.80 20.13
N ILE A 231 -10.52 1.60 20.72
CA ILE A 231 -11.19 1.38 22.01
C ILE A 231 -10.49 2.17 23.12
N ILE A 232 -9.17 2.09 23.21
CA ILE A 232 -8.38 2.72 24.31
C ILE A 232 -8.40 4.24 24.17
N LYS A 233 -8.21 4.79 22.96
CA LYS A 233 -8.21 6.24 22.73
C LYS A 233 -9.60 6.87 22.89
N GLY A 234 -10.65 6.05 22.83
CA GLY A 234 -12.04 6.51 22.96
C GLY A 234 -12.50 7.39 21.80
N ASN A 235 -13.73 7.84 21.89
CA ASN A 235 -14.26 8.92 21.05
C ASN A 235 -13.88 10.26 21.68
N ASP A 236 -13.06 11.04 21.00
CA ASP A 236 -12.89 12.46 21.37
C ASP A 236 -14.05 13.27 20.76
N PRO A 237 -15.07 13.69 21.56
CA PRO A 237 -16.22 14.43 21.04
C PRO A 237 -15.82 15.80 20.46
N SER A 238 -14.64 16.33 20.86
CA SER A 238 -14.13 17.62 20.40
C SER A 238 -13.66 17.58 18.96
N LYS A 239 -13.39 16.39 18.42
CA LYS A 239 -13.02 16.13 17.02
C LYS A 239 -14.19 15.75 16.12
N ALA A 240 -15.42 15.77 16.65
CA ALA A 240 -16.61 15.73 15.81
C ALA A 240 -16.66 17.04 15.01
N ALA A 241 -16.00 17.03 13.84
CA ALA A 241 -16.10 18.13 12.90
C ALA A 241 -17.58 18.45 12.66
N LYS A 242 -17.94 19.74 12.54
CA LYS A 242 -19.29 20.17 12.13
C LYS A 242 -19.68 19.27 10.95
N GLN A 243 -20.64 18.37 11.19
CA GLN A 243 -21.06 17.42 10.16
C GLN A 243 -21.64 18.25 9.01
N ILE A 244 -20.93 18.19 7.87
CA ILE A 244 -21.49 18.61 6.60
C ILE A 244 -22.72 17.74 6.39
N SER A 245 -23.85 18.35 6.01
CA SER A 245 -25.06 17.60 5.74
C SER A 245 -24.78 16.57 4.64
N LEU A 246 -24.71 15.30 5.02
CA LEU A 246 -24.51 14.18 4.08
C LEU A 246 -25.74 13.99 3.17
N THR A 247 -26.84 14.68 3.47
CA THR A 247 -28.06 14.64 2.67
C THR A 247 -28.07 15.68 1.55
N ASP A 248 -27.23 16.72 1.64
CA ASP A 248 -27.12 17.75 0.60
C ASP A 248 -25.65 18.05 0.30
N LEU A 249 -25.05 17.25 -0.57
CA LEU A 249 -23.68 17.42 -1.02
C LEU A 249 -23.52 18.53 -2.07
N GLY A 250 -24.62 19.10 -2.54
CA GLY A 250 -24.64 20.07 -3.63
C GLY A 250 -24.32 19.45 -5.00
N SER A 251 -24.05 20.30 -5.99
CA SER A 251 -23.81 19.88 -7.37
C SER A 251 -22.44 19.18 -7.52
N ILE A 252 -22.43 18.05 -8.23
CA ILE A 252 -21.21 17.33 -8.65
C ILE A 252 -20.63 17.87 -9.96
N LYS A 253 -21.23 18.90 -10.57
CA LYS A 253 -20.80 19.44 -11.87
C LYS A 253 -19.49 20.24 -11.70
N VAL A 254 -18.50 19.84 -12.49
CA VAL A 254 -17.22 20.55 -12.66
C VAL A 254 -17.35 21.48 -13.87
N SER A 255 -16.95 22.74 -13.74
CA SER A 255 -17.01 23.71 -14.83
C SER A 255 -15.91 23.48 -15.87
N LYS A 256 -16.05 24.06 -17.06
CA LYS A 256 -15.04 23.98 -18.12
C LYS A 256 -13.68 24.56 -17.67
N GLU A 257 -13.71 25.64 -16.87
CA GLU A 257 -12.50 26.29 -16.37
C GLU A 257 -11.78 25.39 -15.35
N GLU A 258 -12.53 24.79 -14.42
CA GLU A 258 -12.02 23.83 -13.45
C GLU A 258 -11.44 22.58 -14.15
N THR A 259 -12.12 22.08 -15.18
CA THR A 259 -11.62 20.96 -16.01
C THR A 259 -10.30 21.32 -16.69
N LYS A 260 -10.15 22.56 -17.19
CA LYS A 260 -8.89 23.03 -17.81
C LYS A 260 -7.75 23.10 -16.78
N GLN A 261 -8.04 23.55 -15.57
CA GLN A 261 -7.07 23.56 -14.47
C GLN A 261 -6.62 22.13 -14.13
N MET A 262 -7.57 21.19 -13.99
CA MET A 262 -7.28 19.77 -13.76
C MET A 262 -6.47 19.15 -14.90
N ALA A 263 -6.78 19.46 -16.17
CA ALA A 263 -6.10 18.90 -17.34
C ALA A 263 -4.60 19.24 -17.39
N VAL A 264 -4.19 20.34 -16.76
CA VAL A 264 -2.77 20.74 -16.64
C VAL A 264 -2.12 20.07 -15.42
N THR A 265 -2.84 19.95 -14.32
CA THR A 265 -2.34 19.40 -13.05
C THR A 265 -2.18 17.88 -13.10
N ILE A 266 -3.15 17.16 -13.69
CA ILE A 266 -3.20 15.69 -13.71
C ILE A 266 -1.95 15.06 -14.34
N PRO A 267 -1.48 15.43 -15.54
CA PRO A 267 -0.31 14.79 -16.14
C PRO A 267 0.96 14.94 -15.28
N ARG A 268 1.21 16.13 -14.75
CA ARG A 268 2.38 16.41 -13.91
C ARG A 268 2.34 15.58 -12.62
N SER A 269 1.20 15.56 -11.96
CA SER A 269 1.01 14.84 -10.71
C SER A 269 1.00 13.33 -10.92
N SER A 270 0.54 12.83 -12.09
CA SER A 270 0.62 11.41 -12.46
C SER A 270 2.05 10.94 -12.61
N ILE A 271 2.89 11.71 -13.32
CA ILE A 271 4.31 11.37 -13.52
C ILE A 271 5.03 11.38 -12.17
N LEU A 272 4.86 12.44 -11.38
CA LEU A 272 5.48 12.54 -10.06
C LEU A 272 5.03 11.39 -9.15
N GLY A 273 3.72 11.15 -9.10
CA GLY A 273 3.13 10.09 -8.27
C GLY A 273 3.65 8.72 -8.66
N PHE A 274 3.71 8.41 -9.96
CA PHE A 274 4.24 7.13 -10.45
C PHE A 274 5.70 6.94 -10.05
N ILE A 275 6.57 7.93 -10.28
CA ILE A 275 8.00 7.86 -9.95
C ILE A 275 8.18 7.64 -8.44
N VAL A 276 7.46 8.40 -7.61
CA VAL A 276 7.51 8.25 -6.15
C VAL A 276 6.97 6.89 -5.71
N GLY A 277 5.93 6.38 -6.37
CA GLY A 277 5.35 5.07 -6.11
C GLY A 277 6.30 3.90 -6.40
N VAL A 278 7.15 4.03 -7.43
CA VAL A 278 8.18 3.02 -7.77
C VAL A 278 9.28 2.96 -6.71
N LEU A 279 9.50 4.06 -5.97
CA LEU A 279 10.54 4.10 -4.93
C LEU A 279 10.07 3.34 -3.68
N PRO A 280 10.81 2.31 -3.23
CA PRO A 280 10.44 1.55 -2.05
C PRO A 280 10.23 2.45 -0.83
N GLY A 281 9.11 2.28 -0.14
CA GLY A 281 8.79 2.99 1.10
C GLY A 281 8.23 4.40 0.96
N ALA A 282 8.37 5.07 -0.17
CA ALA A 282 7.86 6.43 -0.36
C ALA A 282 6.32 6.48 -0.36
N GLY A 283 5.69 5.60 -1.12
CA GLY A 283 4.24 5.38 -1.12
C GLY A 283 3.39 6.61 -1.48
N ALA A 284 2.08 6.42 -1.41
CA ALA A 284 1.08 7.42 -1.80
C ALA A 284 1.11 8.68 -0.92
N THR A 285 1.52 8.57 0.34
CA THR A 285 1.56 9.71 1.27
C THR A 285 2.56 10.76 0.83
N ILE A 286 3.80 10.35 0.53
CA ILE A 286 4.86 11.27 0.11
C ILE A 286 4.51 11.86 -1.26
N ALA A 287 3.99 11.02 -2.18
CA ALA A 287 3.56 11.46 -3.49
C ALA A 287 2.54 12.60 -3.42
N SER A 288 1.52 12.46 -2.56
CA SER A 288 0.45 13.46 -2.41
C SER A 288 0.97 14.81 -1.89
N PHE A 289 1.82 14.80 -0.86
CA PHE A 289 2.41 16.03 -0.33
C PHE A 289 3.36 16.71 -1.31
N LEU A 290 4.20 15.92 -2.01
CA LEU A 290 5.10 16.45 -3.02
C LEU A 290 4.33 17.07 -4.20
N ALA A 291 3.26 16.42 -4.65
CA ALA A 291 2.42 16.94 -5.73
C ALA A 291 1.70 18.23 -5.32
N TYR A 292 1.19 18.30 -4.10
CA TYR A 292 0.59 19.52 -3.56
C TYR A 292 1.59 20.68 -3.54
N GLY A 293 2.79 20.44 -3.01
CA GLY A 293 3.86 21.44 -2.96
C GLY A 293 4.37 21.86 -4.33
N MET A 294 4.54 20.89 -5.24
CA MET A 294 4.94 21.13 -6.62
C MET A 294 3.92 22.00 -7.34
N GLU A 295 2.64 21.63 -7.30
CA GLU A 295 1.60 22.36 -7.99
C GLU A 295 1.46 23.78 -7.48
N ARG A 296 1.50 23.98 -6.16
CA ARG A 296 1.50 25.33 -5.54
C ARG A 296 2.63 26.23 -6.04
N ASN A 297 3.76 25.65 -6.44
CA ASN A 297 4.89 26.43 -6.99
C ASN A 297 4.73 26.71 -8.48
N PHE A 298 4.02 25.88 -9.24
CA PHE A 298 3.83 26.04 -10.69
C PHE A 298 2.66 26.93 -11.08
N VAL A 299 1.70 27.12 -10.18
CA VAL A 299 0.55 27.99 -10.44
C VAL A 299 0.92 29.48 -10.38
N LYS A 300 0.14 30.32 -11.06
CA LYS A 300 0.27 31.78 -11.02
C LYS A 300 0.01 32.29 -9.60
N SER A 301 0.54 33.48 -9.28
CA SER A 301 0.43 34.09 -7.94
C SER A 301 -1.00 34.21 -7.42
N GLU A 302 -1.95 34.59 -8.29
CA GLU A 302 -3.38 34.70 -7.96
C GLU A 302 -4.02 33.34 -7.55
N GLU A 303 -3.64 32.27 -8.21
CA GLU A 303 -4.12 30.90 -7.87
C GLU A 303 -3.41 30.37 -6.62
N LYS A 304 -2.16 30.76 -6.38
CA LYS A 304 -1.38 30.34 -5.23
C LYS A 304 -2.01 30.74 -3.89
N GLU A 305 -2.71 31.87 -3.85
CA GLU A 305 -3.43 32.34 -2.66
C GLU A 305 -4.66 31.53 -2.33
N LYS A 306 -5.20 30.76 -3.29
CA LYS A 306 -6.37 29.88 -3.10
C LYS A 306 -6.01 28.55 -2.45
N PHE A 307 -4.71 28.15 -2.46
CA PHE A 307 -4.25 26.93 -1.80
C PHE A 307 -4.50 26.99 -0.29
N GLY A 308 -5.08 25.94 0.24
CA GLY A 308 -5.58 25.86 1.62
C GLY A 308 -6.95 26.53 1.85
N LYS A 309 -7.59 27.06 0.79
CA LYS A 309 -8.89 27.77 0.87
C LYS A 309 -9.92 27.19 -0.12
N GLY A 310 -9.62 26.07 -0.77
CA GLY A 310 -10.48 25.41 -1.73
C GLY A 310 -9.98 25.53 -3.18
N SER A 311 -8.67 25.40 -3.42
CA SER A 311 -8.07 25.38 -4.76
C SER A 311 -8.40 24.07 -5.48
N VAL A 312 -8.88 24.17 -6.72
CA VAL A 312 -9.11 23.02 -7.62
C VAL A 312 -7.82 22.26 -7.87
N GLN A 313 -6.73 22.97 -8.15
CA GLN A 313 -5.42 22.38 -8.41
C GLN A 313 -4.80 21.83 -7.12
N GLY A 314 -5.02 22.52 -5.98
CA GLY A 314 -4.61 22.06 -4.65
C GLY A 314 -5.32 20.77 -4.22
N LEU A 315 -6.54 20.51 -4.70
CA LEU A 315 -7.25 19.27 -4.49
C LEU A 315 -6.85 18.20 -5.52
N SER A 316 -6.76 18.57 -6.80
CA SER A 316 -6.50 17.64 -7.90
C SER A 316 -5.09 17.04 -7.83
N ALA A 317 -4.07 17.82 -7.47
CA ALA A 317 -2.67 17.36 -7.47
C ALA A 317 -2.42 16.19 -6.51
N PRO A 318 -2.74 16.27 -5.20
CA PRO A 318 -2.53 15.17 -4.27
C PRO A 318 -3.38 13.94 -4.61
N GLU A 319 -4.61 14.12 -5.11
CA GLU A 319 -5.49 13.03 -5.49
C GLU A 319 -4.97 12.26 -6.69
N THR A 320 -4.49 12.97 -7.70
CA THR A 320 -3.84 12.35 -8.84
C THR A 320 -2.59 11.58 -8.43
N ALA A 321 -1.73 12.20 -7.62
CA ALA A 321 -0.44 11.63 -7.26
C ALA A 321 -0.54 10.43 -6.32
N ASN A 322 -1.48 10.43 -5.36
CA ASN A 322 -1.65 9.29 -4.47
C ASN A 322 -2.10 8.04 -5.21
N ASN A 323 -3.06 8.17 -6.14
CA ASN A 323 -3.52 7.06 -6.98
C ASN A 323 -2.46 6.61 -7.99
N ALA A 324 -1.72 7.55 -8.56
CA ALA A 324 -0.59 7.23 -9.43
C ALA A 324 0.52 6.46 -8.67
N ALA A 325 0.79 6.83 -7.43
CA ALA A 325 1.77 6.13 -6.59
C ALA A 325 1.31 4.72 -6.20
N CYS A 326 -0.01 4.50 -6.04
CA CYS A 326 -0.54 3.15 -5.83
C CYS A 326 -0.20 2.23 -7.00
N SER A 327 -0.47 2.65 -8.25
CA SER A 327 -0.08 1.89 -9.44
C SER A 327 1.43 1.73 -9.54
N GLY A 328 2.20 2.81 -9.27
CA GLY A 328 3.67 2.78 -9.28
C GLY A 328 4.26 1.75 -8.33
N SER A 329 3.65 1.54 -7.15
CA SER A 329 4.13 0.60 -6.14
C SER A 329 4.01 -0.89 -6.55
N PHE A 330 3.23 -1.20 -7.58
CA PHE A 330 3.20 -2.54 -8.17
C PHE A 330 4.40 -2.83 -9.07
N VAL A 331 5.10 -1.80 -9.57
CA VAL A 331 6.30 -2.02 -10.39
C VAL A 331 7.34 -2.84 -9.62
N PRO A 332 7.89 -2.36 -8.50
CA PRO A 332 8.88 -3.13 -7.75
C PRO A 332 8.31 -4.44 -7.19
N LEU A 333 7.03 -4.48 -6.81
CA LEU A 333 6.38 -5.69 -6.32
C LEU A 333 6.41 -6.81 -7.38
N LEU A 334 5.93 -6.51 -8.58
CA LEU A 334 5.78 -7.52 -9.63
C LEU A 334 7.12 -7.87 -10.31
N THR A 335 8.06 -6.93 -10.41
CA THR A 335 9.28 -7.08 -11.19
C THR A 335 10.52 -7.44 -10.36
N LEU A 336 10.60 -6.97 -9.13
CA LEU A 336 11.73 -7.18 -8.23
C LEU A 336 11.37 -8.06 -7.02
N GLY A 337 10.08 -8.27 -6.76
CA GLY A 337 9.63 -8.95 -5.54
C GLY A 337 9.86 -8.12 -4.27
N ILE A 338 9.89 -6.80 -4.42
CA ILE A 338 10.12 -5.85 -3.32
C ILE A 338 8.93 -4.90 -3.27
N PRO A 339 8.30 -4.67 -2.10
CA PRO A 339 7.15 -3.81 -2.05
C PRO A 339 7.52 -2.33 -2.17
N GLY A 340 6.76 -1.57 -2.95
CA GLY A 340 6.88 -0.12 -3.08
C GLY A 340 6.26 0.65 -1.90
N SER A 341 5.40 0.00 -1.11
CA SER A 341 4.68 0.61 0.01
C SER A 341 4.35 -0.42 1.09
N GLY A 342 3.92 0.02 2.27
CA GLY A 342 3.43 -0.89 3.32
C GLY A 342 2.24 -1.74 2.86
N THR A 343 1.37 -1.19 2.03
CA THR A 343 0.22 -1.92 1.46
C THR A 343 0.66 -3.03 0.51
N THR A 344 1.60 -2.74 -0.37
CA THR A 344 2.17 -3.77 -1.26
C THR A 344 3.04 -4.78 -0.53
N ALA A 345 3.56 -4.43 0.68
CA ALA A 345 4.21 -5.41 1.55
C ALA A 345 3.23 -6.47 2.07
N VAL A 346 2.02 -6.06 2.43
CA VAL A 346 0.96 -6.99 2.80
C VAL A 346 0.56 -7.88 1.62
N MET A 347 0.47 -7.32 0.42
CA MET A 347 0.19 -8.10 -0.80
C MET A 347 1.33 -9.05 -1.15
N LEU A 348 2.59 -8.65 -0.97
CA LEU A 348 3.75 -9.51 -1.15
C LEU A 348 3.67 -10.75 -0.25
N GLY A 349 3.37 -10.56 1.03
CA GLY A 349 3.23 -11.67 1.95
C GLY A 349 2.09 -12.62 1.59
N ALA A 350 0.97 -12.08 1.10
CA ALA A 350 -0.13 -12.90 0.59
C ALA A 350 0.29 -13.73 -0.63
N LEU A 351 1.03 -13.15 -1.59
CA LEU A 351 1.59 -13.88 -2.75
C LEU A 351 2.50 -15.01 -2.31
N LEU A 352 3.40 -14.75 -1.37
CA LEU A 352 4.28 -15.79 -0.80
C LEU A 352 3.46 -16.89 -0.11
N GLY A 353 2.38 -16.54 0.58
CA GLY A 353 1.44 -17.48 1.19
C GLY A 353 0.71 -18.36 0.16
N PHE A 354 0.49 -17.88 -1.06
CA PHE A 354 0.00 -18.67 -2.19
C PHE A 354 1.10 -19.54 -2.84
N GLY A 355 2.34 -19.49 -2.36
CA GLY A 355 3.48 -20.16 -2.99
C GLY A 355 3.98 -19.46 -4.25
N ILE A 356 3.55 -18.23 -4.52
CA ILE A 356 3.96 -17.44 -5.67
C ILE A 356 5.12 -16.52 -5.25
N GLN A 357 6.26 -16.67 -5.88
CA GLN A 357 7.39 -15.76 -5.72
C GLN A 357 7.27 -14.59 -6.70
N PRO A 358 6.90 -13.38 -6.24
CA PRO A 358 6.95 -12.21 -7.09
C PRO A 358 8.41 -11.84 -7.39
N GLY A 359 8.61 -11.14 -8.50
CA GLY A 359 9.94 -10.77 -8.95
C GLY A 359 10.17 -11.06 -10.43
N PRO A 360 11.43 -11.10 -10.91
CA PRO A 360 11.76 -11.10 -12.34
C PRO A 360 11.16 -12.25 -13.12
N ARG A 361 11.02 -13.39 -12.47
CA ARG A 361 10.48 -14.61 -13.10
C ARG A 361 8.96 -14.65 -13.15
N LEU A 362 8.26 -13.84 -12.36
CA LEU A 362 6.78 -13.83 -12.32
C LEU A 362 6.19 -13.60 -13.72
N TYR A 363 6.81 -12.70 -14.48
CA TYR A 363 6.42 -12.42 -15.87
C TYR A 363 6.48 -13.65 -16.78
N GLU A 364 7.43 -14.58 -16.53
CA GLU A 364 7.65 -15.78 -17.36
C GLU A 364 6.93 -17.01 -16.78
N THR A 365 6.94 -17.18 -15.46
CA THR A 365 6.41 -18.37 -14.78
C THR A 365 4.91 -18.32 -14.54
N ASN A 366 4.38 -17.12 -14.26
CA ASN A 366 2.97 -16.89 -13.96
C ASN A 366 2.43 -15.66 -14.72
N PRO A 367 2.49 -15.66 -16.07
CA PRO A 367 2.08 -14.50 -16.87
C PRO A 367 0.62 -14.11 -16.64
N GLU A 368 -0.24 -15.08 -16.33
CA GLU A 368 -1.63 -14.84 -16.03
C GLU A 368 -1.80 -13.94 -14.79
N ILE A 369 -1.08 -14.23 -13.70
CA ILE A 369 -1.10 -13.41 -12.47
C ILE A 369 -0.57 -12.01 -12.77
N PHE A 370 0.58 -11.93 -13.45
CA PHE A 370 1.24 -10.68 -13.76
C PHE A 370 0.35 -9.73 -14.58
N TRP A 371 -0.23 -10.24 -15.67
CA TRP A 371 -1.02 -9.42 -16.58
C TRP A 371 -2.43 -9.16 -16.09
N SER A 372 -3.07 -10.14 -15.41
CA SER A 372 -4.44 -9.98 -14.94
C SER A 372 -4.57 -8.91 -13.87
N VAL A 373 -3.59 -8.81 -12.96
CA VAL A 373 -3.61 -7.73 -11.95
C VAL A 373 -3.47 -6.36 -12.61
N ILE A 374 -2.60 -6.21 -13.63
CA ILE A 374 -2.44 -4.95 -14.35
C ILE A 374 -3.74 -4.59 -15.11
N MET A 375 -4.35 -5.56 -15.78
CA MET A 375 -5.60 -5.33 -16.51
C MET A 375 -6.78 -5.06 -15.57
N SER A 376 -6.84 -5.72 -14.40
CA SER A 376 -7.87 -5.48 -13.40
C SER A 376 -7.87 -4.04 -12.85
N MET A 377 -6.71 -3.37 -12.87
CA MET A 377 -6.61 -1.98 -12.43
C MET A 377 -7.45 -1.05 -13.33
N TYR A 378 -7.41 -1.24 -14.64
CA TYR A 378 -8.23 -0.42 -15.56
C TYR A 378 -9.72 -0.63 -15.31
N ILE A 379 -10.15 -1.88 -15.10
CA ILE A 379 -11.53 -2.20 -14.76
C ILE A 379 -11.90 -1.58 -13.41
N GLY A 380 -11.02 -1.75 -12.41
CA GLY A 380 -11.19 -1.20 -11.07
C GLY A 380 -11.33 0.33 -11.07
N MET A 381 -10.55 1.05 -11.89
CA MET A 381 -10.67 2.51 -12.00
C MET A 381 -12.06 2.94 -12.50
N VAL A 382 -12.64 2.22 -13.47
CA VAL A 382 -14.01 2.49 -13.94
C VAL A 382 -15.03 2.21 -12.85
N VAL A 383 -14.92 1.07 -12.16
CA VAL A 383 -15.79 0.72 -11.03
C VAL A 383 -15.71 1.78 -9.92
N LEU A 384 -14.50 2.22 -9.57
CA LEU A 384 -14.28 3.25 -8.54
C LEU A 384 -14.82 4.61 -8.94
N LEU A 385 -14.73 4.98 -10.21
CA LEU A 385 -15.35 6.21 -10.71
C LEU A 385 -16.88 6.17 -10.53
N ILE A 386 -17.51 5.02 -10.82
CA ILE A 386 -18.94 4.83 -10.62
C ILE A 386 -19.31 4.88 -9.14
N LEU A 387 -18.54 4.23 -8.26
CA LEU A 387 -18.79 4.22 -6.83
C LEU A 387 -18.63 5.62 -6.20
N ASN A 388 -17.61 6.36 -6.63
CA ASN A 388 -17.22 7.63 -5.99
C ASN A 388 -17.73 8.88 -6.73
N LEU A 389 -18.57 8.75 -7.76
CA LEU A 389 -19.19 9.87 -8.43
C LEU A 389 -20.73 9.78 -8.38
N PRO A 390 -21.43 8.91 -9.15
CA PRO A 390 -22.88 8.87 -9.08
C PRO A 390 -23.41 8.22 -7.78
N LEU A 391 -22.70 7.26 -7.19
CA LEU A 391 -23.13 6.56 -5.98
C LEU A 391 -22.65 7.21 -4.67
N ILE A 392 -21.82 8.24 -4.75
CA ILE A 392 -21.24 8.89 -3.56
C ILE A 392 -22.29 9.40 -2.55
N PRO A 393 -23.46 9.92 -2.93
CA PRO A 393 -24.46 10.37 -1.97
C PRO A 393 -25.00 9.23 -1.06
N TYR A 394 -24.97 8.01 -1.58
CA TYR A 394 -25.37 6.81 -0.84
C TYR A 394 -24.21 6.26 0.01
N ILE A 395 -23.03 6.15 -0.59
CA ILE A 395 -21.85 5.59 0.05
C ILE A 395 -21.35 6.49 1.18
N ALA A 396 -21.40 7.82 1.04
CA ALA A 396 -20.99 8.75 2.08
C ALA A 396 -21.83 8.61 3.38
N ARG A 397 -23.06 8.08 3.30
CA ARG A 397 -23.87 7.80 4.51
C ARG A 397 -23.25 6.75 5.41
N ILE A 398 -22.35 5.91 4.89
CA ILE A 398 -21.61 4.92 5.67
C ILE A 398 -20.71 5.60 6.72
N LEU A 399 -20.27 6.84 6.48
CA LEU A 399 -19.54 7.63 7.48
C LEU A 399 -20.36 7.90 8.76
N ALA A 400 -21.68 7.77 8.69
CA ALA A 400 -22.55 7.90 9.85
C ALA A 400 -22.66 6.61 10.69
N VAL A 401 -22.11 5.47 10.23
CA VAL A 401 -22.15 4.21 10.99
C VAL A 401 -21.33 4.34 12.27
N PRO A 402 -21.93 4.09 13.44
CA PRO A 402 -21.22 4.20 14.70
C PRO A 402 -20.05 3.22 14.81
N ARG A 403 -18.94 3.67 15.35
CA ARG A 403 -17.75 2.83 15.60
C ARG A 403 -18.04 1.64 16.51
N THR A 404 -19.09 1.73 17.33
CA THR A 404 -19.58 0.63 18.19
C THR A 404 -19.98 -0.63 17.42
N PHE A 405 -20.36 -0.51 16.15
CA PHE A 405 -20.62 -1.66 15.27
C PHE A 405 -19.37 -2.11 14.52
N LEU A 406 -18.52 -1.17 14.11
CA LEU A 406 -17.33 -1.48 13.30
C LEU A 406 -16.28 -2.28 14.08
N ILE A 407 -16.03 -1.90 15.35
CA ILE A 407 -15.00 -2.55 16.17
C ILE A 407 -15.31 -4.04 16.40
N PRO A 408 -16.51 -4.43 16.88
CA PRO A 408 -16.86 -5.85 17.01
C PRO A 408 -16.77 -6.62 15.70
N MET A 409 -17.16 -6.02 14.57
CA MET A 409 -17.05 -6.65 13.26
C MET A 409 -15.58 -6.93 12.88
N ILE A 410 -14.69 -5.96 13.07
CA ILE A 410 -13.26 -6.14 12.81
C ILE A 410 -12.69 -7.28 13.67
N LEU A 411 -12.99 -7.27 14.97
CA LEU A 411 -12.53 -8.31 15.90
C LEU A 411 -13.07 -9.68 15.51
N PHE A 412 -14.36 -9.76 15.19
CA PHE A 412 -15.02 -11.00 14.76
C PHE A 412 -14.38 -11.56 13.50
N PHE A 413 -14.22 -10.75 12.44
CA PHE A 413 -13.60 -11.20 11.20
C PHE A 413 -12.12 -11.54 11.37
N SER A 414 -11.40 -10.85 12.25
CA SER A 414 -10.00 -11.18 12.54
C SER A 414 -9.86 -12.56 13.18
N VAL A 415 -10.64 -12.83 14.21
CA VAL A 415 -10.60 -14.13 14.93
C VAL A 415 -11.09 -15.27 14.03
N THR A 416 -12.24 -15.06 13.38
CA THR A 416 -12.82 -16.07 12.48
C THR A 416 -11.89 -16.35 11.29
N GLY A 417 -11.31 -15.31 10.70
CA GLY A 417 -10.39 -15.44 9.55
C GLY A 417 -9.16 -16.29 9.89
N ILE A 418 -8.51 -16.03 11.03
CA ILE A 418 -7.35 -16.82 11.46
C ILE A 418 -7.75 -18.26 11.79
N TYR A 419 -8.87 -18.45 12.50
CA TYR A 419 -9.33 -19.80 12.83
C TYR A 419 -9.63 -20.63 11.57
N LEU A 420 -10.31 -20.07 10.57
CA LEU A 420 -10.64 -20.76 9.32
C LEU A 420 -9.41 -21.12 8.47
N MET A 421 -8.29 -20.41 8.66
CA MET A 421 -7.06 -20.71 7.94
C MET A 421 -6.25 -21.86 8.55
N SER A 422 -6.18 -21.94 9.86
CA SER A 422 -5.31 -22.91 10.55
C SER A 422 -6.06 -23.98 11.31
N PHE A 423 -7.35 -23.78 11.62
CA PHE A 423 -8.16 -24.59 12.53
C PHE A 423 -7.46 -24.85 13.87
N ASN A 424 -6.61 -23.91 14.31
CA ASN A 424 -5.78 -24.03 15.49
C ASN A 424 -6.04 -22.89 16.48
N ASN A 425 -6.47 -23.22 17.70
CA ASN A 425 -6.72 -22.23 18.74
C ASN A 425 -5.44 -21.51 19.20
N PHE A 426 -4.27 -22.16 19.08
CA PHE A 426 -3.01 -21.54 19.42
C PHE A 426 -2.76 -20.26 18.62
N ASP A 427 -3.09 -20.25 17.33
CA ASP A 427 -2.92 -19.11 16.45
C ASP A 427 -3.81 -17.92 16.86
N ILE A 428 -5.01 -18.19 17.40
CA ILE A 428 -5.88 -17.13 17.94
C ILE A 428 -5.20 -16.47 19.15
N PHE A 429 -4.69 -17.27 20.10
CA PHE A 429 -4.02 -16.72 21.30
C PHE A 429 -2.73 -15.97 20.93
N LEU A 430 -1.96 -16.51 19.98
CA LEU A 430 -0.75 -15.87 19.48
C LEU A 430 -1.10 -14.53 18.78
N MET A 431 -2.14 -14.50 17.95
CA MET A 431 -2.64 -13.28 17.32
C MET A 431 -3.04 -12.22 18.35
N ILE A 432 -3.77 -12.61 19.39
CA ILE A 432 -4.18 -11.70 20.48
C ILE A 432 -2.94 -11.14 21.19
N GLY A 433 -1.98 -12.01 21.52
CA GLY A 433 -0.72 -11.59 22.17
C GLY A 433 0.05 -10.57 21.34
N ILE A 434 0.25 -10.85 20.03
CA ILE A 434 0.92 -9.92 19.11
C ILE A 434 0.10 -8.63 18.97
N ALA A 435 -1.24 -8.70 18.91
CA ALA A 435 -2.10 -7.52 18.80
C ALA A 435 -2.01 -6.61 20.02
N VAL A 436 -1.94 -7.17 21.23
CA VAL A 436 -1.75 -6.39 22.46
C VAL A 436 -0.39 -5.67 22.44
N VAL A 437 0.69 -6.37 22.09
CA VAL A 437 2.03 -5.76 21.96
C VAL A 437 2.01 -4.67 20.88
N ALA A 438 1.43 -4.94 19.72
CA ALA A 438 1.30 -3.97 18.64
C ALA A 438 0.47 -2.74 19.05
N THR A 439 -0.58 -2.94 19.85
CA THR A 439 -1.38 -1.83 20.41
C THR A 439 -0.55 -0.96 21.34
N ILE A 440 0.22 -1.55 22.24
CA ILE A 440 1.12 -0.81 23.12
C ILE A 440 2.14 -0.02 22.29
N LEU A 441 2.78 -0.65 21.31
CA LEU A 441 3.74 0.03 20.42
C LEU A 441 3.09 1.19 19.65
N ARG A 442 1.85 1.03 19.17
CA ARG A 442 1.09 2.11 18.52
C ARG A 442 0.78 3.28 19.45
N LEU A 443 0.46 3.02 20.71
CA LEU A 443 0.25 4.08 21.70
C LEU A 443 1.50 4.92 21.95
N TYR A 444 2.68 4.33 21.75
CA TYR A 444 3.98 5.02 21.78
C TYR A 444 4.47 5.50 20.40
N ASP A 445 3.58 5.60 19.41
CA ASP A 445 3.87 6.07 18.05
C ASP A 445 4.95 5.26 17.31
N PHE A 446 5.02 3.94 17.50
CA PHE A 446 5.84 3.06 16.68
C PHE A 446 5.11 2.71 15.38
N PRO A 447 5.75 2.86 14.20
CA PRO A 447 5.12 2.56 12.92
C PRO A 447 5.07 1.05 12.65
N MET A 448 3.90 0.50 12.29
CA MET A 448 3.73 -0.93 12.00
C MET A 448 4.27 -1.37 10.62
N PRO A 449 4.23 -0.57 9.54
CA PRO A 449 4.67 -1.01 8.21
C PRO A 449 6.10 -1.56 8.14
N PRO A 450 7.12 -0.97 8.83
CA PRO A 450 8.47 -1.51 8.83
C PRO A 450 8.56 -2.92 9.44
N LEU A 451 7.76 -3.23 10.47
CA LEU A 451 7.71 -4.57 11.07
C LEU A 451 7.24 -5.61 10.06
N ILE A 452 6.12 -5.33 9.38
CA ILE A 452 5.55 -6.28 8.41
C ILE A 452 6.48 -6.47 7.21
N LEU A 453 7.06 -5.38 6.71
CA LEU A 453 8.01 -5.50 5.60
C LEU A 453 9.20 -6.36 5.99
N ALA A 454 9.77 -6.13 7.16
CA ALA A 454 10.91 -6.89 7.65
C ALA A 454 10.53 -8.35 7.90
N PHE A 455 9.34 -8.62 8.43
CA PHE A 455 8.84 -9.97 8.61
C PHE A 455 8.73 -10.73 7.27
N VAL A 456 8.15 -10.09 6.24
CA VAL A 456 7.98 -10.69 4.90
C VAL A 456 9.32 -10.90 4.19
N LEU A 457 10.21 -9.91 4.27
CA LEU A 457 11.50 -9.97 3.59
C LEU A 457 12.55 -10.79 4.36
N GLY A 458 12.31 -11.11 5.63
CA GLY A 458 13.29 -11.75 6.51
C GLY A 458 13.84 -13.07 5.94
N GLY A 459 12.96 -13.98 5.54
CA GLY A 459 13.35 -15.25 4.95
C GLY A 459 14.09 -15.08 3.62
N LEU A 460 13.60 -14.22 2.73
CA LEU A 460 14.25 -13.93 1.45
C LEU A 460 15.62 -13.26 1.63
N MET A 461 15.73 -12.36 2.60
CA MET A 461 16.98 -11.67 2.92
C MET A 461 18.01 -12.65 3.47
N GLU A 462 17.63 -13.54 4.37
CA GLU A 462 18.48 -14.58 4.92
C GLU A 462 18.96 -15.53 3.82
N GLU A 463 18.08 -16.00 2.95
CA GLU A 463 18.42 -16.89 1.83
C GLU A 463 19.43 -16.23 0.88
N ASN A 464 19.19 -14.98 0.49
CA ASN A 464 20.10 -14.27 -0.43
C ASN A 464 21.44 -13.93 0.25
N LEU A 465 21.45 -13.62 1.54
CA LEU A 465 22.70 -13.45 2.30
C LEU A 465 23.52 -14.73 2.33
N ARG A 466 22.91 -15.86 2.70
CA ARG A 466 23.59 -17.16 2.75
C ARG A 466 24.13 -17.57 1.39
N ARG A 467 23.36 -17.43 0.32
CA ARG A 467 23.80 -17.69 -1.05
C ARG A 467 24.98 -16.79 -1.44
N SER A 468 24.93 -15.52 -1.07
CA SER A 468 26.02 -14.57 -1.35
C SER A 468 27.31 -14.97 -0.63
N LEU A 469 27.21 -15.35 0.65
CA LEU A 469 28.36 -15.84 1.42
C LEU A 469 28.92 -17.15 0.86
N LEU A 470 28.07 -18.08 0.43
CA LEU A 470 28.53 -19.33 -0.22
C LEU A 470 29.28 -19.05 -1.51
N ILE A 471 28.82 -18.10 -2.34
CA ILE A 471 29.48 -17.74 -3.61
C ILE A 471 30.82 -17.04 -3.37
N SER A 472 30.97 -16.34 -2.24
CA SER A 472 32.20 -15.60 -1.88
C SER A 472 33.07 -16.32 -0.84
N ASP A 473 32.94 -17.65 -0.71
CA ASP A 473 33.69 -18.49 0.23
C ASP A 473 33.70 -17.96 1.68
N GLY A 474 32.52 -17.44 2.13
CA GLY A 474 32.33 -16.86 3.46
C GLY A 474 32.83 -15.41 3.59
N SER A 475 33.34 -14.80 2.54
CA SER A 475 33.81 -13.42 2.55
C SER A 475 32.66 -12.43 2.36
N TRP A 476 32.77 -11.25 3.00
CA TRP A 476 31.88 -10.12 2.77
C TRP A 476 32.23 -9.33 1.49
N SER A 477 33.19 -9.80 0.67
CA SER A 477 33.60 -9.15 -0.57
C SER A 477 32.44 -9.00 -1.56
N PHE A 478 31.43 -9.88 -1.49
CA PHE A 478 30.24 -9.82 -2.36
C PHE A 478 29.53 -8.45 -2.33
N LEU A 479 29.72 -7.65 -1.28
CA LEU A 479 29.11 -6.31 -1.17
C LEU A 479 29.72 -5.29 -2.14
N TRP A 480 30.98 -5.53 -2.59
CA TRP A 480 31.69 -4.63 -3.50
C TRP A 480 32.24 -5.28 -4.76
N ASP A 481 32.08 -6.60 -4.93
CA ASP A 481 32.54 -7.30 -6.13
C ASP A 481 31.70 -6.98 -7.38
N ARG A 482 30.46 -6.49 -7.18
CA ARG A 482 29.54 -6.16 -8.28
C ARG A 482 29.18 -4.67 -8.28
N PRO A 483 29.31 -3.99 -9.44
CA PRO A 483 28.99 -2.55 -9.52
C PRO A 483 27.57 -2.22 -9.09
N LEU A 484 26.59 -3.08 -9.42
CA LEU A 484 25.19 -2.89 -9.05
C LEU A 484 24.98 -2.96 -7.54
N THR A 485 25.57 -3.97 -6.88
CA THR A 485 25.53 -4.10 -5.41
C THR A 485 26.17 -2.89 -4.73
N VAL A 486 27.31 -2.42 -5.24
CA VAL A 486 28.00 -1.23 -4.74
C VAL A 486 27.11 0.02 -4.82
N VAL A 487 26.44 0.24 -5.97
CA VAL A 487 25.52 1.37 -6.14
C VAL A 487 24.37 1.29 -5.14
N ILE A 488 23.77 0.11 -4.96
CA ILE A 488 22.68 -0.10 -3.99
C ILE A 488 23.17 0.21 -2.57
N MET A 489 24.34 -0.29 -2.17
CA MET A 489 24.92 -0.03 -0.84
C MET A 489 25.24 1.44 -0.62
N MET A 490 25.75 2.14 -1.63
CA MET A 490 25.97 3.59 -1.55
C MET A 490 24.66 4.37 -1.32
N VAL A 491 23.57 3.99 -2.02
CA VAL A 491 22.26 4.60 -1.81
C VAL A 491 21.74 4.36 -0.39
N ILE A 492 21.92 3.15 0.16
CA ILE A 492 21.55 2.82 1.54
C ILE A 492 22.30 3.73 2.53
N ILE A 493 23.63 3.85 2.38
CA ILE A 493 24.49 4.69 3.24
C ILE A 493 24.02 6.15 3.15
N LEU A 494 23.73 6.64 1.95
CA LEU A 494 23.25 8.00 1.73
C LEU A 494 21.90 8.25 2.45
N ILE A 495 20.95 7.31 2.37
CA ILE A 495 19.65 7.44 3.06
C ILE A 495 19.87 7.47 4.58
N ILE A 496 20.69 6.57 5.12
CA ILE A 496 20.97 6.50 6.56
C ILE A 496 21.65 7.78 7.05
N THR A 497 22.68 8.24 6.37
CA THR A 497 23.40 9.47 6.74
C THR A 497 22.51 10.69 6.67
N TRP A 498 21.67 10.80 5.64
CA TRP A 498 20.67 11.86 5.52
C TRP A 498 19.68 11.87 6.69
N GLN A 499 19.18 10.71 7.09
CA GLN A 499 18.25 10.59 8.22
C GLN A 499 18.89 10.98 9.55
N PHE A 500 20.11 10.55 9.81
CA PHE A 500 20.84 10.98 11.00
C PHE A 500 21.10 12.49 10.99
N TYR A 501 21.59 13.03 9.89
CA TYR A 501 21.85 14.47 9.75
C TYR A 501 20.57 15.29 9.97
N SER A 502 19.45 14.92 9.34
CA SER A 502 18.17 15.60 9.51
C SER A 502 17.62 15.52 10.95
N SER A 503 17.86 14.41 11.63
CA SER A 503 17.46 14.23 13.05
C SER A 503 18.28 15.10 14.00
N PHE A 504 19.57 15.34 13.69
CA PHE A 504 20.43 16.22 14.49
C PHE A 504 20.09 17.70 14.32
N ILE A 505 19.78 18.14 13.10
CA ILE A 505 19.42 19.55 12.82
C ILE A 505 18.08 19.89 13.46
N ARG A 506 17.07 19.01 13.37
CA ARG A 506 15.74 19.23 13.97
C ARG A 506 15.74 19.33 15.50
N LYS A 507 16.75 18.79 16.18
CA LYS A 507 16.91 18.95 17.63
C LYS A 507 17.54 20.29 18.04
N LYS A 508 18.08 21.06 17.09
CA LYS A 508 18.73 22.35 17.36
C LYS A 508 17.86 23.57 16.99
N VAL A 509 16.70 23.36 16.39
CA VAL A 509 15.67 24.36 16.10
C VAL A 509 14.41 24.02 16.91
#